data_b17fb06e860796750140af2578650449
#
_entry.id   b17fb06e860796750140af2578650449
#
_cell.length_a   1.000
_cell.length_b   1.000
_cell.length_c   1.000
_cell.angle_alpha   90.00
_cell.angle_beta   90.00
_cell.angle_gamma   90.00
#
_symmetry.space_group_name_H-M   'P 1'
#
loop_
_entity.id
_entity.type
_entity.pdbx_description
1 polymer ?
#
loop_
_entity_poly.entity_id
_entity_poly.type
_entity_poly.pdbx_seq_one_letter_code
_entity_poly.pdbx_strand_id
1 'polypeptide(L)'
;MMPGDWSAERLSDRLQIQEVLYRYCAAIDRIQSGALMDNVFHTDALIDKAGAPYPVAEFVAAVAARHPGVPVASHMVTNVLIDFIDRDSAFVESWCLALERHPPATAEGGTIDRVYRVRYGDRFERRGAGPWRIAARTFILDHVQSSVVDFALEPPTGGRIEGRRDADDAIVRMRVSLGLPPV
;
A
#
# COMPACT_ATOMS: atom_id res chain seq x y z
N MET A 1 -11.60 -25.07 -12.82
CA MET A 1 -11.91 -23.69 -12.37
C MET A 1 -13.35 -23.70 -11.90
N MET A 2 -13.60 -23.57 -10.59
CA MET A 2 -14.96 -23.40 -10.10
C MET A 2 -15.49 -22.09 -10.67
N PRO A 3 -16.71 -22.05 -11.24
CA PRO A 3 -17.31 -20.80 -11.66
C PRO A 3 -17.38 -19.90 -10.44
N GLY A 4 -16.72 -18.72 -10.52
CA GLY A 4 -16.72 -17.76 -9.42
C GLY A 4 -18.17 -17.37 -9.09
N ASP A 5 -18.48 -17.28 -7.81
CA ASP A 5 -19.75 -16.70 -7.40
C ASP A 5 -19.76 -15.21 -7.76
N TRP A 6 -20.65 -14.82 -8.67
CA TRP A 6 -20.85 -13.47 -9.18
C TRP A 6 -22.16 -12.86 -8.69
N SER A 7 -22.71 -13.35 -7.57
CA SER A 7 -23.86 -12.73 -6.91
C SER A 7 -23.58 -11.27 -6.56
N ALA A 8 -24.63 -10.47 -6.41
CA ALA A 8 -24.49 -9.07 -6.04
C ALA A 8 -23.74 -8.89 -4.69
N GLU A 9 -23.94 -9.81 -3.74
CA GLU A 9 -23.20 -9.83 -2.47
C GLU A 9 -21.69 -10.02 -2.72
N ARG A 10 -21.30 -11.02 -3.54
CA ARG A 10 -19.90 -11.30 -3.85
C ARG A 10 -19.24 -10.22 -4.69
N LEU A 11 -19.98 -9.57 -5.58
CA LEU A 11 -19.47 -8.39 -6.30
C LEU A 11 -19.17 -7.25 -5.31
N SER A 12 -20.06 -7.00 -4.35
CA SER A 12 -19.82 -6.02 -3.28
C SER A 12 -18.60 -6.39 -2.44
N ASP A 13 -18.45 -7.65 -2.04
CA ASP A 13 -17.29 -8.14 -1.28
C ASP A 13 -15.98 -7.92 -2.04
N ARG A 14 -15.96 -8.24 -3.36
CA ARG A 14 -14.78 -8.01 -4.21
C ARG A 14 -14.37 -6.54 -4.26
N LEU A 15 -15.33 -5.63 -4.40
CA LEU A 15 -15.07 -4.19 -4.42
C LEU A 15 -14.56 -3.68 -3.07
N GLN A 16 -15.11 -4.17 -1.96
CA GLN A 16 -14.65 -3.82 -0.61
C GLN A 16 -13.21 -4.30 -0.38
N ILE A 17 -12.87 -5.53 -0.78
CA ILE A 17 -11.51 -6.06 -0.68
C ILE A 17 -10.52 -5.23 -1.51
N GLN A 18 -10.88 -4.87 -2.76
CA GLN A 18 -10.05 -4.01 -3.59
C GLN A 18 -9.85 -2.62 -2.98
N GLU A 19 -10.91 -2.04 -2.40
CA GLU A 19 -10.82 -0.75 -1.70
C GLU A 19 -9.81 -0.81 -0.53
N VAL A 20 -9.77 -1.90 0.23
CA VAL A 20 -8.77 -2.09 1.31
C VAL A 20 -7.35 -2.09 0.75
N LEU A 21 -7.11 -2.74 -0.39
CA LEU A 21 -5.79 -2.73 -1.05
C LEU A 21 -5.39 -1.32 -1.51
N TYR A 22 -6.33 -0.54 -2.07
CA TYR A 22 -6.07 0.85 -2.47
C TYR A 22 -5.81 1.75 -1.27
N ARG A 23 -6.54 1.57 -0.16
CA ARG A 23 -6.30 2.29 1.10
C ARG A 23 -4.96 1.95 1.70
N TYR A 24 -4.50 0.69 1.61
CA TYR A 24 -3.15 0.31 1.99
C TYR A 24 -2.11 1.15 1.24
N CYS A 25 -2.17 1.18 -0.08
CA CYS A 25 -1.25 1.97 -0.90
C CYS A 25 -1.28 3.46 -0.54
N ALA A 26 -2.48 4.03 -0.45
CA ALA A 26 -2.66 5.44 -0.10
C ALA A 26 -2.09 5.79 1.28
N ALA A 27 -2.28 4.91 2.29
CA ALA A 27 -1.76 5.11 3.64
C ALA A 27 -0.22 5.09 3.68
N ILE A 28 0.40 4.16 2.94
CA ILE A 28 1.86 4.11 2.80
C ILE A 28 2.39 5.36 2.10
N ASP A 29 1.79 5.72 0.96
CA ASP A 29 2.26 6.83 0.12
C ASP A 29 2.13 8.19 0.81
N ARG A 30 1.16 8.35 1.69
CA ARG A 30 0.91 9.60 2.44
C ARG A 30 1.41 9.59 3.87
N ILE A 31 2.19 8.58 4.28
CA ILE A 31 2.76 8.46 5.63
C ILE A 31 1.66 8.48 6.72
N GLN A 32 0.53 7.87 6.43
CA GLN A 32 -0.60 7.77 7.35
C GLN A 32 -0.65 6.39 8.00
N SER A 33 0.40 6.05 8.76
CA SER A 33 0.58 4.72 9.34
C SER A 33 -0.58 4.31 10.26
N GLY A 34 -1.24 5.25 10.96
CA GLY A 34 -2.45 4.97 11.74
C GLY A 34 -3.61 4.42 10.92
N ALA A 35 -3.79 4.91 9.68
CA ALA A 35 -4.84 4.43 8.78
C ALA A 35 -4.68 2.95 8.40
N LEU A 36 -3.46 2.40 8.48
CA LEU A 36 -3.21 0.97 8.27
C LEU A 36 -3.94 0.12 9.32
N MET A 37 -3.91 0.54 10.58
CA MET A 37 -4.61 -0.16 11.67
C MET A 37 -6.10 0.09 11.64
N ASP A 38 -6.51 1.30 11.30
CA ASP A 38 -7.92 1.70 11.34
C ASP A 38 -8.74 1.09 10.19
N ASN A 39 -8.13 0.95 9.00
CA ASN A 39 -8.89 0.67 7.77
C ASN A 39 -8.40 -0.54 6.96
N VAL A 40 -7.20 -1.07 7.25
CA VAL A 40 -6.58 -2.09 6.39
C VAL A 40 -6.43 -3.42 7.09
N PHE A 41 -5.80 -3.44 8.25
CA PHE A 41 -5.49 -4.67 8.96
C PHE A 41 -6.42 -4.92 10.14
N HIS A 42 -6.63 -6.19 10.47
CA HIS A 42 -7.07 -6.56 11.82
C HIS A 42 -5.93 -6.28 12.82
N THR A 43 -6.29 -5.96 14.05
CA THR A 43 -5.30 -5.59 15.10
C THR A 43 -4.36 -6.74 15.48
N ASP A 44 -4.78 -7.96 15.25
CA ASP A 44 -4.04 -9.20 15.47
C ASP A 44 -3.45 -9.80 14.18
N ALA A 45 -3.45 -9.02 13.09
CA ALA A 45 -2.91 -9.48 11.81
C ALA A 45 -1.43 -9.81 11.89
N LEU A 46 -1.01 -10.78 11.07
CA LEU A 46 0.38 -11.22 10.96
C LEU A 46 0.97 -10.80 9.62
N ILE A 47 2.21 -10.36 9.65
CA ILE A 47 3.00 -9.98 8.46
C ILE A 47 4.16 -10.94 8.33
N ASP A 48 4.34 -11.51 7.14
CA ASP A 48 5.49 -12.36 6.81
C ASP A 48 6.27 -11.74 5.63
N LYS A 49 7.58 -11.55 5.84
CA LYS A 49 8.52 -11.08 4.79
C LYS A 49 9.70 -12.02 4.58
N ALA A 50 9.89 -13.00 5.48
CA ALA A 50 11.09 -13.83 5.48
C ALA A 50 10.82 -15.26 6.01
N GLY A 51 9.57 -15.72 6.01
CA GLY A 51 9.18 -17.03 6.54
C GLY A 51 9.08 -17.07 8.08
N ALA A 52 9.02 -15.90 8.73
CA ALA A 52 8.84 -15.75 10.17
C ALA A 52 7.79 -14.65 10.43
N PRO A 53 6.50 -15.01 10.52
CA PRO A 53 5.43 -14.07 10.74
C PRO A 53 5.57 -13.30 12.06
N TYR A 54 5.28 -11.98 12.03
CA TYR A 54 5.32 -11.08 13.18
C TYR A 54 4.07 -10.20 13.24
N PRO A 55 3.74 -9.63 14.41
CA PRO A 55 2.55 -8.80 14.57
C PRO A 55 2.54 -7.58 13.65
N VAL A 56 1.38 -7.24 13.10
CA VAL A 56 1.18 -6.07 12.23
C VAL A 56 1.57 -4.76 12.93
N ALA A 57 1.44 -4.66 14.24
CA ALA A 57 1.84 -3.47 14.99
C ALA A 57 3.33 -3.13 14.81
N GLU A 58 4.19 -4.14 14.74
CA GLU A 58 5.63 -3.96 14.46
C GLU A 58 5.87 -3.47 13.03
N PHE A 59 5.11 -4.02 12.06
CA PHE A 59 5.15 -3.54 10.68
C PHE A 59 4.75 -2.07 10.58
N VAL A 60 3.65 -1.67 11.21
CA VAL A 60 3.16 -0.29 11.20
C VAL A 60 4.16 0.64 11.87
N ALA A 61 4.78 0.24 12.99
CA ALA A 61 5.84 1.01 13.65
C ALA A 61 7.08 1.18 12.73
N ALA A 62 7.48 0.12 12.02
CA ALA A 62 8.59 0.18 11.06
C ALA A 62 8.28 1.11 9.86
N VAL A 63 7.04 1.10 9.35
CA VAL A 63 6.56 2.02 8.31
C VAL A 63 6.64 3.45 8.82
N ALA A 64 6.09 3.74 10.01
CA ALA A 64 6.10 5.07 10.63
C ALA A 64 7.52 5.61 10.83
N ALA A 65 8.47 4.75 11.18
CA ALA A 65 9.87 5.14 11.38
C ALA A 65 10.62 5.41 10.07
N ARG A 66 10.37 4.59 9.03
CA ARG A 66 11.15 4.62 7.79
C ARG A 66 10.63 5.63 6.76
N HIS A 67 9.32 5.69 6.55
CA HIS A 67 8.72 6.41 5.42
C HIS A 67 8.87 7.94 5.46
N PRO A 68 9.00 8.63 6.62
CA PRO A 68 9.35 10.05 6.63
C PRO A 68 10.68 10.38 5.96
N GLY A 69 11.63 9.42 5.93
CA GLY A 69 12.92 9.56 5.25
C GLY A 69 12.89 9.25 3.76
N VAL A 70 11.74 8.91 3.18
CA VAL A 70 11.57 8.61 1.75
C VAL A 70 10.77 9.74 1.10
N PRO A 71 11.42 10.68 0.37
CA PRO A 71 10.76 11.89 -0.13
C PRO A 71 9.69 11.61 -1.19
N VAL A 72 9.84 10.57 -2.00
CA VAL A 72 8.85 10.16 -3.01
C VAL A 72 8.56 8.68 -2.85
N ALA A 73 7.29 8.32 -2.77
CA ALA A 73 6.85 6.94 -2.87
C ALA A 73 5.50 6.87 -3.60
N SER A 74 5.34 5.81 -4.37
CA SER A 74 4.10 5.51 -5.08
C SER A 74 3.92 4.00 -5.16
N HIS A 75 2.78 3.50 -4.67
CA HIS A 75 2.42 2.09 -4.72
C HIS A 75 1.22 1.91 -5.65
N MET A 76 1.34 1.00 -6.61
CA MET A 76 0.29 0.67 -7.58
C MET A 76 -0.03 -0.82 -7.48
N VAL A 77 -1.19 -1.15 -6.91
CA VAL A 77 -1.68 -2.53 -6.87
C VAL A 77 -2.40 -2.86 -8.18
N THR A 78 -2.07 -4.03 -8.73
CA THR A 78 -2.62 -4.56 -9.98
C THR A 78 -2.89 -6.05 -9.86
N ASN A 79 -3.52 -6.64 -10.88
CA ASN A 79 -3.71 -8.09 -11.04
C ASN A 79 -4.29 -8.74 -9.78
N VAL A 80 -5.37 -8.19 -9.25
CA VAL A 80 -6.00 -8.67 -8.01
C VAL A 80 -6.83 -9.91 -8.32
N LEU A 81 -6.44 -11.04 -7.76
CA LEU A 81 -7.15 -12.32 -7.80
C LEU A 81 -7.76 -12.57 -6.43
N ILE A 82 -9.06 -12.82 -6.38
CA ILE A 82 -9.82 -13.03 -5.14
C ILE A 82 -10.51 -14.37 -5.20
N ASP A 83 -10.11 -15.27 -4.30
CA ASP A 83 -10.70 -16.58 -4.11
C ASP A 83 -11.37 -16.64 -2.73
N PHE A 84 -12.71 -16.72 -2.71
CA PHE A 84 -13.44 -16.86 -1.46
C PHE A 84 -13.27 -18.29 -0.92
N ILE A 85 -12.84 -18.40 0.33
CA ILE A 85 -12.70 -19.65 1.06
C ILE A 85 -14.07 -20.06 1.61
N ASP A 86 -14.76 -19.07 2.19
CA ASP A 86 -16.12 -19.20 2.71
C ASP A 86 -16.86 -17.84 2.62
N ARG A 87 -17.93 -17.66 3.40
CA ARG A 87 -18.71 -16.42 3.41
C ARG A 87 -17.91 -15.21 3.84
N ASP A 88 -17.03 -15.39 4.82
CA ASP A 88 -16.40 -14.30 5.58
C ASP A 88 -14.86 -14.37 5.52
N SER A 89 -14.30 -15.23 4.66
CA SER A 89 -12.87 -15.32 4.43
C SER A 89 -12.52 -15.47 2.94
N ALA A 90 -11.39 -14.87 2.54
CA ALA A 90 -10.87 -14.93 1.18
C ALA A 90 -9.34 -14.97 1.17
N PHE A 91 -8.78 -15.71 0.20
CA PHE A 91 -7.40 -15.55 -0.21
C PHE A 91 -7.34 -14.54 -1.36
N VAL A 92 -6.40 -13.62 -1.27
CA VAL A 92 -6.21 -12.57 -2.28
C VAL A 92 -4.75 -12.52 -2.68
N GLU A 93 -4.49 -12.76 -3.95
CA GLU A 93 -3.19 -12.49 -4.56
C GLU A 93 -3.26 -11.16 -5.31
N SER A 94 -2.25 -10.31 -5.12
CA SER A 94 -2.13 -9.07 -5.89
C SER A 94 -0.68 -8.74 -6.18
N TRP A 95 -0.46 -8.00 -7.27
CA TRP A 95 0.84 -7.45 -7.60
C TRP A 95 0.92 -5.99 -7.15
N CYS A 96 2.09 -5.59 -6.70
CA CYS A 96 2.37 -4.20 -6.39
C CYS A 96 3.64 -3.76 -7.11
N LEU A 97 3.52 -2.71 -7.90
CA LEU A 97 4.65 -1.94 -8.39
C LEU A 97 4.83 -0.77 -7.44
N ALA A 98 5.95 -0.71 -6.73
CA ALA A 98 6.28 0.39 -5.85
C ALA A 98 7.52 1.11 -6.34
N LEU A 99 7.43 2.44 -6.41
CA LEU A 99 8.56 3.33 -6.69
C LEU A 99 8.87 4.10 -5.41
N GLU A 100 10.14 4.12 -5.01
CA GLU A 100 10.63 4.92 -3.89
C GLU A 100 11.87 5.70 -4.31
N ARG A 101 11.88 7.01 -4.07
CA ARG A 101 13.09 7.82 -4.19
C ARG A 101 13.74 7.95 -2.82
N HIS A 102 14.97 7.53 -2.72
CA HIS A 102 15.75 7.58 -1.50
C HIS A 102 16.76 8.71 -1.55
N PRO A 103 17.06 9.37 -0.41
CA PRO A 103 18.15 10.34 -0.34
C PRO A 103 19.48 9.67 -0.71
N PRO A 104 20.47 10.45 -1.14
CA PRO A 104 21.79 9.91 -1.44
C PRO A 104 22.40 9.23 -0.21
N ALA A 105 23.12 8.14 -0.44
CA ALA A 105 23.82 7.42 0.63
C ALA A 105 25.01 8.23 1.20
N THR A 106 25.56 9.17 0.41
CA THR A 106 26.64 10.09 0.81
C THR A 106 26.29 11.50 0.33
N ALA A 107 26.91 12.52 0.92
CA ALA A 107 26.67 13.92 0.54
C ALA A 107 27.03 14.23 -0.92
N GLU A 108 27.90 13.45 -1.54
CA GLU A 108 28.32 13.60 -2.94
C GLU A 108 27.56 12.67 -3.90
N GLY A 109 26.72 11.78 -3.37
CA GLY A 109 25.96 10.82 -4.16
C GLY A 109 24.66 11.42 -4.71
N GLY A 110 24.19 10.94 -5.86
CA GLY A 110 22.84 11.24 -6.37
C GLY A 110 21.76 10.51 -5.55
N THR A 111 20.53 10.97 -5.65
CA THR A 111 19.38 10.22 -5.13
C THR A 111 19.25 8.87 -5.86
N ILE A 112 18.61 7.92 -5.19
CA ILE A 112 18.43 6.57 -5.74
C ILE A 112 16.95 6.30 -5.89
N ASP A 113 16.52 6.09 -7.13
CA ASP A 113 15.19 5.55 -7.41
C ASP A 113 15.22 4.03 -7.33
N ARG A 114 14.28 3.45 -6.60
CA ARG A 114 14.06 2.01 -6.52
C ARG A 114 12.67 1.68 -7.01
N VAL A 115 12.62 0.70 -7.91
CA VAL A 115 11.38 0.11 -8.39
C VAL A 115 11.31 -1.31 -7.87
N TYR A 116 10.31 -1.57 -7.04
CA TYR A 116 10.04 -2.88 -6.48
C TYR A 116 8.88 -3.54 -7.22
N ARG A 117 9.03 -4.80 -7.56
CA ARG A 117 7.94 -5.68 -7.98
C ARG A 117 7.71 -6.69 -6.88
N VAL A 118 6.55 -6.58 -6.27
CA VAL A 118 6.17 -7.37 -5.08
C VAL A 118 4.85 -8.05 -5.37
N ARG A 119 4.70 -9.27 -4.90
CA ARG A 119 3.39 -9.91 -4.76
C ARG A 119 2.98 -9.92 -3.30
N TYR A 120 1.68 -9.73 -3.08
CA TYR A 120 1.05 -9.92 -1.79
C TYR A 120 0.17 -11.17 -1.85
N GLY A 121 0.36 -12.07 -0.88
CA GLY A 121 -0.58 -13.15 -0.57
C GLY A 121 -1.28 -12.79 0.73
N ASP A 122 -2.56 -12.44 0.63
CA ASP A 122 -3.34 -11.93 1.76
C ASP A 122 -4.44 -12.90 2.16
N ARG A 123 -4.60 -13.13 3.46
CA ARG A 123 -5.82 -13.66 4.02
C ARG A 123 -6.69 -12.50 4.48
N PHE A 124 -7.81 -12.34 3.82
CA PHE A 124 -8.85 -11.39 4.21
C PHE A 124 -9.91 -12.07 5.06
N GLU A 125 -10.40 -11.34 6.05
CA GLU A 125 -11.50 -11.75 6.91
C GLU A 125 -12.49 -10.62 7.12
N ARG A 126 -13.78 -10.99 7.18
CA ARG A 126 -14.85 -10.15 7.68
C ARG A 126 -15.30 -10.73 9.02
N ARG A 127 -15.13 -10.01 10.10
CA ARG A 127 -15.43 -10.49 11.45
C ARG A 127 -16.75 -9.91 11.94
N GLY A 128 -17.74 -10.77 12.12
CA GLY A 128 -19.09 -10.36 12.48
C GLY A 128 -19.75 -9.49 11.39
N ALA A 129 -20.32 -8.35 11.77
CA ALA A 129 -20.86 -7.36 10.83
C ALA A 129 -19.84 -6.28 10.42
N GLY A 130 -18.55 -6.50 10.69
CA GLY A 130 -17.48 -5.54 10.38
C GLY A 130 -17.09 -5.54 8.91
N PRO A 131 -16.17 -4.64 8.52
CA PRO A 131 -15.63 -4.59 7.16
C PRO A 131 -14.64 -5.71 6.89
N TRP A 132 -14.37 -5.98 5.61
CA TRP A 132 -13.26 -6.78 5.18
C TRP A 132 -11.94 -6.13 5.58
N ARG A 133 -11.01 -6.92 6.14
CA ARG A 133 -9.65 -6.49 6.50
C ARG A 133 -8.66 -7.62 6.30
N ILE A 134 -7.39 -7.28 6.21
CA ILE A 134 -6.30 -8.24 6.10
C ILE A 134 -6.01 -8.82 7.49
N ALA A 135 -6.10 -10.14 7.60
CA ALA A 135 -5.76 -10.91 8.82
C ALA A 135 -4.34 -11.50 8.75
N ALA A 136 -3.81 -11.71 7.54
CA ALA A 136 -2.40 -12.07 7.35
C ALA A 136 -1.95 -11.59 5.98
N ARG A 137 -0.68 -11.16 5.86
CA ARG A 137 -0.03 -10.78 4.60
C ARG A 137 1.34 -11.40 4.51
N THR A 138 1.59 -12.06 3.39
CA THR A 138 2.93 -12.47 2.98
C THR A 138 3.43 -11.55 1.87
N PHE A 139 4.63 -10.98 2.05
CA PHE A 139 5.32 -10.19 1.02
C PHE A 139 6.27 -11.10 0.24
N ILE A 140 6.16 -11.09 -1.07
CA ILE A 140 7.06 -11.81 -1.97
C ILE A 140 7.75 -10.76 -2.84
N LEU A 141 9.06 -10.57 -2.64
CA LEU A 141 9.86 -9.70 -3.47
C LEU A 141 10.32 -10.44 -4.72
N ASP A 142 9.69 -10.17 -5.85
CA ASP A 142 10.07 -10.80 -7.12
C ASP A 142 11.28 -10.10 -7.77
N HIS A 143 11.34 -8.76 -7.65
CA HIS A 143 12.42 -8.00 -8.26
C HIS A 143 12.57 -6.62 -7.63
N VAL A 144 13.82 -6.14 -7.57
CA VAL A 144 14.13 -4.74 -7.27
C VAL A 144 15.14 -4.21 -8.27
N GLN A 145 14.85 -3.04 -8.81
CA GLN A 145 15.76 -2.30 -9.68
C GLN A 145 16.13 -0.98 -8.98
N SER A 146 17.42 -0.63 -9.02
CA SER A 146 17.89 0.65 -8.49
C SER A 146 18.59 1.44 -9.59
N SER A 147 18.37 2.75 -9.64
CA SER A 147 19.03 3.68 -10.54
C SER A 147 19.44 4.95 -9.79
N VAL A 148 20.61 5.47 -10.10
CA VAL A 148 21.05 6.78 -9.61
C VAL A 148 20.36 7.85 -10.46
N VAL A 149 19.77 8.85 -9.81
CA VAL A 149 19.13 9.98 -10.48
C VAL A 149 20.12 11.12 -10.59
N ASP A 150 20.38 11.53 -11.82
CA ASP A 150 21.13 12.76 -12.10
C ASP A 150 20.14 13.93 -12.25
N PHE A 151 20.08 14.79 -11.25
CA PHE A 151 19.18 15.95 -11.26
C PHE A 151 19.45 16.93 -12.39
N ALA A 152 20.66 16.95 -12.94
CA ALA A 152 20.96 17.79 -14.10
C ALA A 152 20.20 17.34 -15.37
N LEU A 153 19.76 16.07 -15.40
CA LEU A 153 19.00 15.50 -16.50
C LEU A 153 17.48 15.45 -16.23
N GLU A 154 17.04 15.75 -15.01
CA GLU A 154 15.60 15.82 -14.71
C GLU A 154 14.98 17.07 -15.33
N PRO A 155 13.90 16.92 -16.12
CA PRO A 155 13.22 18.09 -16.66
C PRO A 155 12.60 18.91 -15.51
N PRO A 156 12.63 20.25 -15.60
CA PRO A 156 11.96 21.09 -14.62
C PRO A 156 10.46 20.77 -14.58
N THR A 157 9.83 20.90 -13.41
CA THR A 157 8.39 20.65 -13.23
C THR A 157 7.50 21.56 -14.07
N GLY A 158 8.04 22.66 -14.56
CA GLY A 158 7.34 23.60 -15.44
C GLY A 158 6.17 24.30 -14.75
N GLY A 159 6.25 24.50 -13.43
CA GLY A 159 5.18 25.12 -12.63
C GLY A 159 4.00 24.19 -12.36
N ARG A 160 4.12 22.90 -12.60
CA ARG A 160 3.10 21.91 -12.21
C ARG A 160 3.04 21.78 -10.69
N ILE A 161 1.88 21.37 -10.21
CA ILE A 161 1.71 21.01 -8.79
C ILE A 161 2.51 19.73 -8.54
N GLU A 162 3.48 19.81 -7.65
CA GLU A 162 4.29 18.67 -7.25
C GLU A 162 3.57 17.84 -6.19
N GLY A 163 3.69 16.51 -6.28
CA GLY A 163 3.16 15.59 -5.28
C GLY A 163 3.93 15.72 -3.97
N ARG A 164 3.20 15.62 -2.85
CA ARG A 164 3.74 15.64 -1.49
C ARG A 164 3.22 14.44 -0.72
N ARG A 165 3.91 14.09 0.35
CA ARG A 165 3.53 12.95 1.22
C ARG A 165 3.00 13.41 2.57
N ASP A 166 2.60 14.67 2.71
CA ASP A 166 2.14 15.33 3.93
C ASP A 166 0.75 15.96 3.76
N ALA A 167 0.29 16.66 4.80
CA ALA A 167 -1.01 17.33 4.80
C ALA A 167 -1.13 18.47 3.77
N ASP A 168 0.00 18.96 3.24
CA ASP A 168 0.03 20.02 2.23
C ASP A 168 -0.08 19.51 0.80
N ASP A 169 -0.17 18.18 0.60
CA ASP A 169 -0.47 17.61 -0.72
C ASP A 169 -1.79 18.18 -1.27
N ALA A 170 -1.79 18.55 -2.55
CA ALA A 170 -2.94 19.19 -3.17
C ALA A 170 -4.21 18.33 -3.13
N ILE A 171 -4.07 17.00 -3.26
CA ILE A 171 -5.21 16.08 -3.17
C ILE A 171 -5.71 15.99 -1.73
N VAL A 172 -4.82 15.97 -0.73
CA VAL A 172 -5.20 15.95 0.68
C VAL A 172 -5.98 17.21 1.03
N ARG A 173 -5.47 18.39 0.65
CA ARG A 173 -6.17 19.68 0.87
C ARG A 173 -7.54 19.72 0.18
N MET A 174 -7.62 19.21 -1.06
CA MET A 174 -8.89 19.14 -1.80
C MET A 174 -9.90 18.25 -1.07
N ARG A 175 -9.49 17.05 -0.59
CA ARG A 175 -10.36 16.17 0.20
C ARG A 175 -10.90 16.87 1.44
N VAL A 176 -10.01 17.50 2.21
CA VAL A 176 -10.40 18.24 3.42
C VAL A 176 -11.38 19.39 3.11
N SER A 177 -11.18 20.12 2.02
CA SER A 177 -12.10 21.18 1.59
C SER A 177 -13.51 20.67 1.22
N LEU A 178 -13.61 19.39 0.84
CA LEU A 178 -14.87 18.69 0.56
C LEU A 178 -15.47 18.01 1.80
N GLY A 179 -14.89 18.20 2.98
CA GLY A 179 -15.34 17.55 4.22
C GLY A 179 -14.98 16.05 4.31
N LEU A 180 -14.08 15.56 3.46
CA LEU A 180 -13.62 14.17 3.47
C LEU A 180 -12.37 14.02 4.36
N PRO A 181 -12.16 12.84 4.98
CA PRO A 181 -10.91 12.57 5.70
C PRO A 181 -9.71 12.64 4.74
N PRO A 182 -8.49 12.91 5.24
CA PRO A 182 -7.29 13.00 4.41
C PRO A 182 -7.06 11.78 3.52
N VAL A 183 -7.33 10.60 4.05
CA VAL A 183 -7.35 9.30 3.30
C VAL A 183 -8.40 8.37 3.85
#